data_692e6b649f73275c17df09f589c4958d
#
_entry.id   692e6b649f73275c17df09f589c4958d
#
_cell.length_a   1.000
_cell.length_b   1.000
_cell.length_c   1.000
_cell.angle_alpha   90.00
_cell.angle_beta   90.00
_cell.angle_gamma   90.00
#
_symmetry.space_group_name_H-M   'P 1'
#
loop_
_entity.id
_entity.type
_entity.pdbx_description
1 polymer ?
#
loop_
_entity_poly.entity_id
_entity_poly.type
_entity_poly.pdbx_seq_one_letter_code
_entity_poly.pdbx_strand_id
1 'polypeptide(L)'
;MTALLELTEVTRSVRLPDDRLLEILRGVTLTVGSGEHVAVVGRSGTGKSTLLNILGLLDAPTSGEYLLEGVPVGRLSARERTRRRGRDFGFVFQQFNLLPGRTALENVVAPLMYATGRQFWRRRTLAAEMLDRVGLGDRLDTMPEKLSGGEQQRVAIARALVRGPRVILADEPTGALDVETGQEVMDLLDEVASRTGAALVTITHDLAVAARAQRHYRLGGGVLLPVDLRGDHEWVGDVPTLPGARLPSPVPELGPSVPAEVDR
;
A
#
# COMPACT_ATOMS: atom_id res chain seq x y z
N MET A 1 -6.80 0.77 -22.96
CA MET A 1 -7.33 0.94 -21.59
C MET A 1 -6.89 2.30 -21.09
N THR A 2 -7.80 3.07 -20.50
CA THR A 2 -7.44 4.39 -19.95
C THR A 2 -6.66 4.18 -18.65
N ALA A 3 -5.47 4.78 -18.54
CA ALA A 3 -4.66 4.72 -17.34
C ALA A 3 -5.38 5.40 -16.16
N LEU A 4 -5.42 4.73 -15.02
CA LEU A 4 -5.98 5.27 -13.78
C LEU A 4 -4.90 6.00 -12.98
N LEU A 5 -3.70 5.42 -12.89
CA LEU A 5 -2.51 6.00 -12.27
C LEU A 5 -1.37 5.99 -13.30
N GLU A 6 -0.68 7.11 -13.44
CA GLU A 6 0.49 7.23 -14.32
C GLU A 6 1.60 7.98 -13.59
N LEU A 7 2.73 7.33 -13.38
CA LEU A 7 3.97 7.93 -12.89
C LEU A 7 4.96 7.96 -14.04
N THR A 8 5.59 9.11 -14.27
CA THR A 8 6.64 9.30 -15.26
C THR A 8 7.87 9.91 -14.60
N GLU A 9 8.97 9.16 -14.60
CA GLU A 9 10.28 9.58 -14.05
C GLU A 9 10.16 10.16 -12.63
N VAL A 10 9.32 9.54 -11.78
CA VAL A 10 9.07 10.02 -10.43
C VAL A 10 10.29 9.73 -9.55
N THR A 11 10.78 10.77 -8.88
CA THR A 11 11.83 10.69 -7.87
C THR A 11 11.30 11.01 -6.48
N ARG A 12 11.95 10.49 -5.45
CA ARG A 12 11.71 10.88 -4.07
C ARG A 12 13.00 10.92 -3.29
N SER A 13 13.36 12.10 -2.80
CA SER A 13 14.54 12.32 -1.95
C SER A 13 14.10 12.91 -0.61
N VAL A 14 14.79 12.53 0.45
CA VAL A 14 14.62 13.10 1.80
C VAL A 14 15.95 13.62 2.30
N ARG A 15 15.92 14.72 3.04
CA ARG A 15 17.10 15.26 3.70
C ARG A 15 17.28 14.59 5.05
N LEU A 16 18.46 14.00 5.25
CA LEU A 16 18.86 13.40 6.51
C LEU A 16 19.26 14.48 7.54
N PRO A 17 19.35 14.15 8.84
CA PRO A 17 19.77 15.10 9.87
C PRO A 17 21.17 15.70 9.67
N ASP A 18 22.03 15.01 8.92
CA ASP A 18 23.37 15.43 8.56
C ASP A 18 23.44 16.19 7.21
N ASP A 19 22.31 16.74 6.76
CA ASP A 19 22.12 17.45 5.49
C ASP A 19 22.35 16.63 4.21
N ARG A 20 22.71 15.35 4.28
CA ARG A 20 22.80 14.49 3.10
C ARG A 20 21.43 14.23 2.49
N LEU A 21 21.36 14.18 1.17
CA LEU A 21 20.16 13.74 0.45
C LEU A 21 20.18 12.22 0.29
N LEU A 22 19.13 11.57 0.78
CA LEU A 22 18.86 10.16 0.52
C LEU A 22 17.84 10.07 -0.61
N GLU A 23 18.24 9.56 -1.76
CA GLU A 23 17.34 9.26 -2.87
C GLU A 23 16.69 7.89 -2.65
N ILE A 24 15.38 7.91 -2.39
CA ILE A 24 14.60 6.70 -2.15
C ILE A 24 14.05 6.14 -3.45
N LEU A 25 13.53 7.01 -4.33
CA LEU A 25 13.06 6.64 -5.67
C LEU A 25 13.83 7.44 -6.72
N ARG A 26 14.18 6.77 -7.83
CA ARG A 26 15.07 7.28 -8.87
C ARG A 26 14.47 7.09 -10.26
N GLY A 27 13.55 7.95 -10.67
CA GLY A 27 12.94 7.89 -11.99
C GLY A 27 11.97 6.72 -12.17
N VAL A 28 11.07 6.53 -11.20
CA VAL A 28 10.04 5.47 -11.28
C VAL A 28 9.02 5.83 -12.33
N THR A 29 8.82 4.92 -13.30
CA THR A 29 7.77 4.99 -14.30
C THR A 29 6.86 3.79 -14.14
N LEU A 30 5.54 4.04 -13.95
CA LEU A 30 4.53 3.02 -13.70
C LEU A 30 3.17 3.49 -14.23
N THR A 31 2.47 2.61 -14.93
CA THR A 31 1.08 2.83 -15.33
C THR A 31 0.21 1.74 -14.75
N VAL A 32 -0.93 2.09 -14.17
CA VAL A 32 -1.94 1.15 -13.65
C VAL A 32 -3.29 1.48 -14.25
N GLY A 33 -3.91 0.48 -14.89
CA GLY A 33 -5.25 0.58 -15.46
C GLY A 33 -6.36 0.31 -14.44
N SER A 34 -7.61 0.65 -14.80
CA SER A 34 -8.78 0.27 -14.00
C SER A 34 -8.97 -1.25 -14.06
N GLY A 35 -9.24 -1.88 -12.91
CA GLY A 35 -9.41 -3.33 -12.78
C GLY A 35 -8.12 -4.14 -12.92
N GLU A 36 -6.97 -3.49 -13.00
CA GLU A 36 -5.67 -4.15 -13.11
C GLU A 36 -5.11 -4.48 -11.74
N HIS A 37 -4.56 -5.70 -11.57
CA HIS A 37 -3.77 -6.06 -10.41
C HIS A 37 -2.27 -5.99 -10.76
N VAL A 38 -1.55 -5.12 -10.07
CA VAL A 38 -0.10 -4.92 -10.22
C VAL A 38 0.60 -5.29 -8.91
N ALA A 39 1.64 -6.12 -8.99
CA ALA A 39 2.50 -6.42 -7.85
C ALA A 39 3.85 -5.73 -7.95
N VAL A 40 4.30 -5.16 -6.84
CA VAL A 40 5.65 -4.59 -6.69
C VAL A 40 6.40 -5.38 -5.62
N VAL A 41 7.43 -6.10 -6.05
CA VAL A 41 8.29 -6.89 -5.17
C VAL A 41 9.62 -6.18 -4.90
N GLY A 42 10.25 -6.48 -3.78
CA GLY A 42 11.57 -5.95 -3.44
C GLY A 42 11.96 -6.20 -1.98
N ARG A 43 13.26 -6.10 -1.67
CA ARG A 43 13.76 -6.26 -0.30
C ARG A 43 13.22 -5.16 0.64
N SER A 44 13.31 -5.38 1.95
CA SER A 44 13.00 -4.33 2.93
C SER A 44 13.91 -3.12 2.70
N GLY A 45 13.37 -1.91 2.90
CA GLY A 45 14.12 -0.66 2.73
C GLY A 45 14.33 -0.18 1.29
N THR A 46 13.82 -0.86 0.25
CA THR A 46 14.01 -0.45 -1.16
C THR A 46 13.15 0.73 -1.61
N GLY A 47 12.27 1.25 -0.76
CA GLY A 47 11.37 2.37 -1.10
C GLY A 47 9.95 1.96 -1.47
N LYS A 48 9.56 0.68 -1.27
CA LYS A 48 8.20 0.19 -1.63
C LYS A 48 7.08 0.96 -0.94
N SER A 49 7.16 1.14 0.38
CA SER A 49 6.14 1.91 1.13
C SER A 49 6.16 3.40 0.75
N THR A 50 7.32 3.95 0.35
CA THR A 50 7.40 5.31 -0.20
C THR A 50 6.67 5.42 -1.53
N LEU A 51 6.84 4.44 -2.42
CA LEU A 51 6.11 4.38 -3.69
C LEU A 51 4.60 4.28 -3.43
N LEU A 52 4.16 3.41 -2.51
CA LEU A 52 2.76 3.27 -2.14
C LEU A 52 2.18 4.56 -1.56
N ASN A 53 2.94 5.27 -0.71
CA ASN A 53 2.52 6.54 -0.14
C ASN A 53 2.34 7.62 -1.22
N ILE A 54 3.21 7.66 -2.23
CA ILE A 54 3.07 8.58 -3.38
C ILE A 54 1.83 8.20 -4.19
N LEU A 55 1.67 6.92 -4.56
CA LEU A 55 0.49 6.43 -5.28
C LEU A 55 -0.80 6.81 -4.55
N GLY A 56 -0.82 6.63 -3.24
CA GLY A 56 -1.99 6.90 -2.38
C GLY A 56 -2.17 8.36 -1.95
N LEU A 57 -1.42 9.30 -2.53
CA LEU A 57 -1.50 10.75 -2.18
C LEU A 57 -1.21 11.05 -0.69
N LEU A 58 -0.46 10.17 -0.01
CA LEU A 58 0.02 10.38 1.36
C LEU A 58 1.33 11.17 1.38
N ASP A 59 2.14 11.02 0.32
CA ASP A 59 3.37 11.77 0.09
C ASP A 59 3.37 12.35 -1.34
N ALA A 60 4.33 13.22 -1.63
CA ALA A 60 4.48 13.84 -2.94
C ALA A 60 5.85 13.49 -3.54
N PRO A 61 5.96 13.30 -4.85
CA PRO A 61 7.24 13.16 -5.53
C PRO A 61 8.11 14.43 -5.34
N THR A 62 9.43 14.24 -5.36
CA THR A 62 10.39 15.36 -5.41
C THR A 62 10.46 15.94 -6.82
N SER A 63 10.43 15.07 -7.85
CA SER A 63 10.36 15.45 -9.26
C SER A 63 9.64 14.35 -10.06
N GLY A 64 9.48 14.57 -11.37
CA GLY A 64 8.68 13.73 -12.24
C GLY A 64 7.21 14.10 -12.23
N GLU A 65 6.39 13.36 -12.95
CA GLU A 65 4.97 13.62 -13.07
C GLU A 65 4.13 12.46 -12.52
N TYR A 66 3.07 12.78 -11.79
CA TYR A 66 2.05 11.83 -11.36
C TYR A 66 0.68 12.32 -11.83
N LEU A 67 0.02 11.52 -12.67
CA LEU A 67 -1.34 11.74 -13.14
C LEU A 67 -2.30 10.74 -12.47
N LEU A 68 -3.38 11.25 -11.92
CA LEU A 68 -4.55 10.48 -11.47
C LEU A 68 -5.69 10.75 -12.45
N GLU A 69 -6.06 9.76 -13.26
CA GLU A 69 -7.05 9.88 -14.33
C GLU A 69 -6.70 11.03 -15.33
N GLY A 70 -5.44 11.13 -15.72
CA GLY A 70 -4.95 12.19 -16.59
C GLY A 70 -4.86 13.58 -15.92
N VAL A 71 -5.20 13.71 -14.62
CA VAL A 71 -5.10 14.97 -13.89
C VAL A 71 -3.78 15.02 -13.12
N PRO A 72 -2.90 16.02 -13.37
CA PRO A 72 -1.65 16.16 -12.63
C PRO A 72 -1.88 16.39 -11.13
N VAL A 73 -1.41 15.44 -10.30
CA VAL A 73 -1.56 15.48 -8.83
C VAL A 73 -0.85 16.67 -8.22
N GLY A 74 0.27 17.12 -8.81
CA GLY A 74 1.00 18.30 -8.38
C GLY A 74 0.21 19.61 -8.48
N ARG A 75 -0.84 19.66 -9.33
CA ARG A 75 -1.73 20.82 -9.47
C ARG A 75 -2.91 20.81 -8.49
N LEU A 76 -3.15 19.69 -7.80
CA LEU A 76 -4.24 19.59 -6.84
C LEU A 76 -3.89 20.35 -5.56
N SER A 77 -4.84 21.12 -5.04
CA SER A 77 -4.74 21.71 -3.70
C SER A 77 -4.69 20.61 -2.62
N ALA A 78 -4.18 20.93 -1.44
CA ALA A 78 -4.15 20.00 -0.30
C ALA A 78 -5.55 19.46 0.04
N ARG A 79 -6.59 20.30 -0.05
CA ARG A 79 -7.99 19.91 0.16
C ARG A 79 -8.48 18.89 -0.88
N GLU A 80 -8.15 19.11 -2.14
CA GLU A 80 -8.52 18.21 -3.23
C GLU A 80 -7.79 16.86 -3.11
N ARG A 81 -6.48 16.87 -2.82
CA ARG A 81 -5.71 15.65 -2.55
C ARG A 81 -6.33 14.84 -1.41
N THR A 82 -6.68 15.50 -0.29
CA THR A 82 -7.33 14.83 0.85
C THR A 82 -8.70 14.25 0.46
N ARG A 83 -9.50 14.99 -0.31
CA ARG A 83 -10.80 14.50 -0.79
C ARG A 83 -10.65 13.31 -1.76
N ARG A 84 -9.72 13.41 -2.72
CA ARG A 84 -9.41 12.33 -3.66
C ARG A 84 -8.92 11.09 -2.92
N ARG A 85 -7.95 11.25 -2.03
CA ARG A 85 -7.44 10.13 -1.21
C ARG A 85 -8.56 9.41 -0.47
N GLY A 86 -9.43 10.12 0.23
CA GLY A 86 -10.52 9.51 0.98
C GLY A 86 -11.64 8.93 0.12
N ARG A 87 -11.79 9.32 -1.15
CA ARG A 87 -12.83 8.83 -2.05
C ARG A 87 -12.34 7.71 -2.95
N ASP A 88 -11.15 7.89 -3.53
CA ASP A 88 -10.67 7.08 -4.64
C ASP A 88 -9.73 5.95 -4.20
N PHE A 89 -9.19 6.01 -2.96
CA PHE A 89 -8.21 5.05 -2.46
C PHE A 89 -8.69 4.29 -1.22
N GLY A 90 -8.40 2.98 -1.20
CA GLY A 90 -8.48 2.12 -0.02
C GLY A 90 -7.07 1.63 0.34
N PHE A 91 -6.73 1.67 1.63
CA PHE A 91 -5.42 1.24 2.12
C PHE A 91 -5.54 0.01 3.01
N VAL A 92 -4.76 -1.01 2.70
CA VAL A 92 -4.57 -2.22 3.50
C VAL A 92 -3.11 -2.30 3.90
N PHE A 93 -2.81 -2.36 5.19
CA PHE A 93 -1.46 -2.35 5.73
C PHE A 93 -1.12 -3.67 6.41
N GLN A 94 0.15 -4.01 6.50
CA GLN A 94 0.68 -5.17 7.21
C GLN A 94 0.28 -5.17 8.70
N GLN A 95 0.41 -4.04 9.37
CA GLN A 95 -0.04 -3.84 10.74
C GLN A 95 -1.45 -3.27 10.71
N PHE A 96 -2.45 -4.03 10.59
CA PHE A 96 -3.89 -3.71 10.45
C PHE A 96 -4.29 -2.24 10.70
N ASN A 97 -3.58 -1.51 11.53
CA ASN A 97 -3.77 -0.10 11.90
C ASN A 97 -5.22 0.20 12.31
N LEU A 98 -5.83 -0.72 13.06
CA LEU A 98 -7.15 -0.51 13.62
C LEU A 98 -7.09 0.55 14.72
N LEU A 99 -8.15 1.34 14.82
CA LEU A 99 -8.30 2.36 15.85
C LEU A 99 -8.52 1.66 17.20
N PRO A 100 -7.60 1.82 18.18
CA PRO A 100 -7.77 1.24 19.50
C PRO A 100 -8.97 1.85 20.22
N GLY A 101 -9.65 1.08 21.05
CA GLY A 101 -10.84 1.53 21.78
C GLY A 101 -12.04 1.82 20.86
N ARG A 102 -12.05 1.28 19.65
CA ARG A 102 -13.16 1.33 18.69
C ARG A 102 -13.51 -0.08 18.23
N THR A 103 -14.78 -0.38 18.16
CA THR A 103 -15.29 -1.68 17.70
C THR A 103 -14.94 -1.92 16.22
N ALA A 104 -15.13 -3.15 15.74
CA ALA A 104 -15.00 -3.48 14.32
C ALA A 104 -15.89 -2.57 13.46
N LEU A 105 -17.14 -2.39 13.87
CA LEU A 105 -18.09 -1.49 13.18
C LEU A 105 -17.59 -0.05 13.15
N GLU A 106 -17.11 0.48 14.27
CA GLU A 106 -16.63 1.86 14.36
C GLU A 106 -15.37 2.09 13.52
N ASN A 107 -14.48 1.10 13.45
CA ASN A 107 -13.31 1.12 12.56
C ASN A 107 -13.73 1.25 11.09
N VAL A 108 -14.74 0.49 10.65
CA VAL A 108 -15.25 0.54 9.27
C VAL A 108 -16.09 1.79 9.00
N VAL A 109 -16.75 2.34 10.01
CA VAL A 109 -17.48 3.61 9.91
C VAL A 109 -16.54 4.80 9.72
N ALA A 110 -15.31 4.75 10.26
CA ALA A 110 -14.39 5.91 10.30
C ALA A 110 -14.20 6.61 8.94
N PRO A 111 -13.91 5.94 7.80
CA PRO A 111 -13.80 6.59 6.51
C PRO A 111 -15.10 7.25 6.03
N LEU A 112 -16.25 6.72 6.43
CA LEU A 112 -17.57 7.22 6.04
C LEU A 112 -17.94 8.51 6.76
N MET A 113 -17.24 8.88 7.85
CA MET A 113 -17.40 10.18 8.51
C MET A 113 -17.02 11.36 7.60
N TYR A 114 -16.18 11.10 6.59
CA TYR A 114 -15.77 12.09 5.59
C TYR A 114 -16.54 11.96 4.28
N ALA A 115 -17.55 11.08 4.23
CA ALA A 115 -18.43 10.95 3.08
C ALA A 115 -19.50 12.06 3.11
N THR A 116 -20.18 12.24 1.98
CA THR A 116 -21.29 13.20 1.85
C THR A 116 -22.56 12.49 1.39
N GLY A 117 -23.70 13.18 1.55
CA GLY A 117 -24.98 12.69 1.07
C GLY A 117 -25.37 11.33 1.69
N ARG A 118 -25.89 10.43 0.86
CA ARG A 118 -26.47 9.14 1.30
C ARG A 118 -25.44 8.26 2.04
N GLN A 119 -24.17 8.27 1.66
CA GLN A 119 -23.15 7.46 2.34
C GLN A 119 -22.95 7.91 3.79
N PHE A 120 -22.93 9.21 4.07
CA PHE A 120 -22.80 9.72 5.44
C PHE A 120 -24.01 9.29 6.32
N TRP A 121 -25.22 9.41 5.81
CA TRP A 121 -26.43 9.07 6.58
C TRP A 121 -26.58 7.57 6.79
N ARG A 122 -26.15 6.73 5.85
CA ARG A 122 -26.18 5.28 5.92
C ARG A 122 -24.90 4.64 6.44
N ARG A 123 -23.97 5.41 7.00
CA ARG A 123 -22.60 4.94 7.32
C ARG A 123 -22.56 3.68 8.19
N ARG A 124 -23.42 3.56 9.22
CA ARG A 124 -23.46 2.35 10.08
C ARG A 124 -23.98 1.14 9.32
N THR A 125 -25.02 1.32 8.52
CA THR A 125 -25.58 0.26 7.67
C THR A 125 -24.55 -0.24 6.65
N LEU A 126 -23.89 0.70 5.94
CA LEU A 126 -22.85 0.36 4.95
C LEU A 126 -21.67 -0.35 5.59
N ALA A 127 -21.26 0.08 6.78
CA ALA A 127 -20.18 -0.56 7.52
C ALA A 127 -20.56 -1.98 7.98
N ALA A 128 -21.77 -2.18 8.47
CA ALA A 128 -22.27 -3.50 8.86
C ALA A 128 -22.40 -4.44 7.65
N GLU A 129 -22.98 -3.96 6.54
CA GLU A 129 -23.05 -4.69 5.27
C GLU A 129 -21.65 -5.09 4.76
N MET A 130 -20.65 -4.23 4.94
CA MET A 130 -19.27 -4.53 4.53
C MET A 130 -18.60 -5.54 5.46
N LEU A 131 -18.82 -5.46 6.77
CA LEU A 131 -18.33 -6.46 7.73
C LEU A 131 -18.96 -7.83 7.48
N ASP A 132 -20.23 -7.88 7.15
CA ASP A 132 -20.91 -9.13 6.79
C ASP A 132 -20.27 -9.77 5.54
N ARG A 133 -19.95 -8.97 4.51
CA ARG A 133 -19.26 -9.43 3.28
C ARG A 133 -17.88 -10.02 3.53
N VAL A 134 -17.19 -9.55 4.56
CA VAL A 134 -15.87 -10.11 4.95
C VAL A 134 -16.01 -11.21 6.03
N GLY A 135 -17.22 -11.71 6.27
CA GLY A 135 -17.49 -12.80 7.22
C GLY A 135 -17.42 -12.39 8.69
N LEU A 136 -17.70 -11.13 9.02
CA LEU A 136 -17.65 -10.58 10.38
C LEU A 136 -18.98 -9.93 10.81
N GLY A 137 -20.10 -10.38 10.23
CA GLY A 137 -21.43 -9.85 10.56
C GLY A 137 -21.84 -10.05 12.02
N ASP A 138 -21.33 -11.08 12.69
CA ASP A 138 -21.54 -11.40 14.11
C ASP A 138 -20.53 -10.73 15.06
N ARG A 139 -19.54 -9.99 14.52
CA ARG A 139 -18.44 -9.37 15.25
C ARG A 139 -18.48 -7.85 15.32
N LEU A 140 -19.62 -7.23 14.97
CA LEU A 140 -19.75 -5.77 14.81
C LEU A 140 -19.26 -4.97 16.02
N ASP A 141 -19.63 -5.41 17.21
CA ASP A 141 -19.32 -4.74 18.48
C ASP A 141 -18.05 -5.28 19.15
N THR A 142 -17.29 -6.16 18.46
CA THR A 142 -16.05 -6.74 19.00
C THR A 142 -14.91 -5.72 18.87
N MET A 143 -14.13 -5.58 19.94
CA MET A 143 -12.92 -4.74 19.95
C MET A 143 -11.76 -5.45 19.25
N PRO A 144 -10.83 -4.70 18.60
CA PRO A 144 -9.68 -5.27 17.89
C PRO A 144 -8.87 -6.29 18.72
N GLU A 145 -8.67 -6.02 20.01
CA GLU A 145 -7.88 -6.85 20.92
C GLU A 145 -8.52 -8.24 21.18
N LYS A 146 -9.80 -8.39 20.82
CA LYS A 146 -10.54 -9.65 20.96
C LYS A 146 -10.71 -10.38 19.62
N LEU A 147 -10.15 -9.84 18.55
CA LEU A 147 -10.15 -10.42 17.22
C LEU A 147 -8.84 -11.15 16.95
N SER A 148 -8.90 -12.27 16.23
CA SER A 148 -7.70 -12.91 15.67
C SER A 148 -7.00 -12.01 14.66
N GLY A 149 -5.74 -12.29 14.31
CA GLY A 149 -5.02 -11.53 13.29
C GLY A 149 -5.74 -11.49 11.95
N GLY A 150 -6.29 -12.61 11.50
CA GLY A 150 -7.08 -12.69 10.26
C GLY A 150 -8.39 -11.90 10.35
N GLU A 151 -9.09 -11.93 11.49
CA GLU A 151 -10.29 -11.11 11.70
C GLU A 151 -9.94 -9.61 11.71
N GLN A 152 -8.83 -9.21 12.35
CA GLN A 152 -8.35 -7.83 12.33
C GLN A 152 -8.03 -7.36 10.90
N GLN A 153 -7.39 -8.22 10.10
CA GLN A 153 -7.10 -7.91 8.71
C GLN A 153 -8.37 -7.78 7.89
N ARG A 154 -9.37 -8.65 8.09
CA ARG A 154 -10.67 -8.53 7.42
C ARG A 154 -11.40 -7.24 7.82
N VAL A 155 -11.31 -6.77 9.07
CA VAL A 155 -11.81 -5.44 9.47
C VAL A 155 -11.06 -4.32 8.75
N ALA A 156 -9.72 -4.40 8.63
CA ALA A 156 -8.91 -3.42 7.91
C ALA A 156 -9.28 -3.36 6.41
N ILE A 157 -9.53 -4.52 5.79
CA ILE A 157 -10.01 -4.62 4.41
C ILE A 157 -11.41 -4.01 4.29
N ALA A 158 -12.34 -4.37 5.15
CA ALA A 158 -13.69 -3.78 5.16
C ALA A 158 -13.63 -2.25 5.27
N ARG A 159 -12.75 -1.73 6.14
CA ARG A 159 -12.50 -0.29 6.27
C ARG A 159 -11.96 0.34 4.99
N ALA A 160 -11.03 -0.34 4.30
CA ALA A 160 -10.48 0.14 3.05
C ALA A 160 -11.52 0.20 1.92
N LEU A 161 -12.45 -0.75 1.91
CA LEU A 161 -13.39 -0.96 0.81
C LEU A 161 -14.75 -0.28 0.98
N VAL A 162 -15.14 0.11 2.19
CA VAL A 162 -16.51 0.59 2.52
C VAL A 162 -16.97 1.80 1.72
N ARG A 163 -16.03 2.61 1.21
CA ARG A 163 -16.35 3.77 0.36
C ARG A 163 -16.43 3.45 -1.13
N GLY A 164 -16.13 2.22 -1.55
CA GLY A 164 -16.04 1.82 -2.95
C GLY A 164 -14.86 2.52 -3.65
N PRO A 165 -13.63 2.30 -3.19
CA PRO A 165 -12.45 2.94 -3.80
C PRO A 165 -12.25 2.44 -5.24
N ARG A 166 -11.59 3.25 -6.05
CA ARG A 166 -11.17 2.90 -7.42
C ARG A 166 -9.79 2.25 -7.45
N VAL A 167 -8.99 2.49 -6.40
CA VAL A 167 -7.64 1.93 -6.22
C VAL A 167 -7.55 1.35 -4.82
N ILE A 168 -7.09 0.11 -4.74
CA ILE A 168 -6.75 -0.57 -3.49
C ILE A 168 -5.23 -0.65 -3.44
N LEU A 169 -4.64 -0.10 -2.39
CA LEU A 169 -3.20 -0.13 -2.13
C LEU A 169 -2.94 -1.05 -0.94
N ALA A 170 -2.26 -2.16 -1.16
CA ALA A 170 -1.99 -3.17 -0.15
C ALA A 170 -0.48 -3.26 0.11
N ASP A 171 -0.04 -2.89 1.32
CA ASP A 171 1.35 -3.00 1.78
C ASP A 171 1.48 -4.24 2.67
N GLU A 172 2.13 -5.28 2.15
CA GLU A 172 2.35 -6.58 2.82
C GLU A 172 1.04 -7.14 3.44
N PRO A 173 -0.04 -7.30 2.66
CA PRO A 173 -1.39 -7.56 3.21
C PRO A 173 -1.51 -8.87 4.00
N THR A 174 -0.57 -9.79 3.85
CA THR A 174 -0.52 -11.11 4.52
C THR A 174 0.65 -11.24 5.48
N GLY A 175 1.52 -10.25 5.60
CA GLY A 175 2.80 -10.36 6.31
C GLY A 175 2.71 -10.56 7.83
N ALA A 176 1.53 -10.42 8.43
CA ALA A 176 1.26 -10.69 9.86
C ALA A 176 0.36 -11.92 10.08
N LEU A 177 0.10 -12.72 9.04
CA LEU A 177 -0.83 -13.84 9.04
C LEU A 177 -0.11 -15.17 8.77
N ASP A 178 -0.71 -16.28 9.19
CA ASP A 178 -0.35 -17.59 8.71
C ASP A 178 -0.73 -17.77 7.23
N VAL A 179 -0.19 -18.81 6.61
CA VAL A 179 -0.31 -19.03 5.16
C VAL A 179 -1.77 -19.19 4.72
N GLU A 180 -2.56 -19.98 5.46
CA GLU A 180 -3.96 -20.27 5.12
C GLU A 180 -4.83 -19.02 5.21
N THR A 181 -4.77 -18.32 6.35
CA THR A 181 -5.45 -17.03 6.56
C THR A 181 -5.00 -15.98 5.54
N GLY A 182 -3.70 -15.96 5.19
CA GLY A 182 -3.16 -15.06 4.18
C GLY A 182 -3.76 -15.31 2.80
N GLN A 183 -3.97 -16.57 2.40
CA GLN A 183 -4.63 -16.91 1.15
C GLN A 183 -6.08 -16.43 1.12
N GLU A 184 -6.86 -16.69 2.18
CA GLU A 184 -8.24 -16.21 2.30
C GLU A 184 -8.35 -14.68 2.16
N VAL A 185 -7.41 -13.95 2.78
CA VAL A 185 -7.33 -12.48 2.70
C VAL A 185 -7.07 -12.03 1.26
N MET A 186 -6.14 -12.68 0.55
CA MET A 186 -5.86 -12.35 -0.83
C MET A 186 -7.02 -12.69 -1.76
N ASP A 187 -7.69 -13.84 -1.55
CA ASP A 187 -8.89 -14.22 -2.31
C ASP A 187 -9.99 -13.17 -2.18
N LEU A 188 -10.21 -12.67 -0.95
CA LEU A 188 -11.16 -11.60 -0.68
C LEU A 188 -10.79 -10.30 -1.42
N LEU A 189 -9.51 -9.90 -1.40
CA LEU A 189 -9.03 -8.69 -2.10
C LEU A 189 -9.22 -8.81 -3.62
N ASP A 190 -8.84 -9.96 -4.20
CA ASP A 190 -8.98 -10.23 -5.63
C ASP A 190 -10.45 -10.27 -6.06
N GLU A 191 -11.33 -10.92 -5.27
CA GLU A 191 -12.77 -10.95 -5.53
C GLU A 191 -13.35 -9.53 -5.56
N VAL A 192 -13.06 -8.72 -4.53
CA VAL A 192 -13.61 -7.37 -4.45
C VAL A 192 -13.05 -6.48 -5.56
N ALA A 193 -11.74 -6.53 -5.85
CA ALA A 193 -11.14 -5.78 -6.94
C ALA A 193 -11.80 -6.12 -8.27
N SER A 194 -11.96 -7.42 -8.57
CA SER A 194 -12.59 -7.91 -9.80
C SER A 194 -14.06 -7.45 -9.91
N ARG A 195 -14.84 -7.59 -8.84
CA ARG A 195 -16.29 -7.23 -8.84
C ARG A 195 -16.54 -5.74 -8.94
N THR A 196 -15.65 -4.90 -8.42
CA THR A 196 -15.80 -3.45 -8.41
C THR A 196 -15.10 -2.78 -9.58
N GLY A 197 -14.23 -3.48 -10.30
CA GLY A 197 -13.34 -2.93 -11.30
C GLY A 197 -12.27 -1.98 -10.70
N ALA A 198 -12.01 -2.09 -9.40
CA ALA A 198 -10.94 -1.35 -8.75
C ALA A 198 -9.57 -1.87 -9.18
N ALA A 199 -8.60 -0.98 -9.36
CA ALA A 199 -7.21 -1.38 -9.51
C ALA A 199 -6.68 -1.86 -8.14
N LEU A 200 -5.87 -2.93 -8.15
CA LEU A 200 -5.18 -3.44 -6.96
C LEU A 200 -3.67 -3.30 -7.16
N VAL A 201 -3.02 -2.57 -6.28
CA VAL A 201 -1.55 -2.50 -6.24
C VAL A 201 -1.07 -3.15 -4.95
N THR A 202 -0.41 -4.29 -5.07
CA THR A 202 0.12 -5.05 -3.95
C THR A 202 1.63 -4.86 -3.86
N ILE A 203 2.10 -4.44 -2.70
CA ILE A 203 3.52 -4.40 -2.37
C ILE A 203 3.81 -5.58 -1.45
N THR A 204 4.76 -6.44 -1.82
CA THR A 204 5.10 -7.61 -1.04
C THR A 204 6.51 -8.12 -1.31
N HIS A 205 7.05 -8.89 -0.39
CA HIS A 205 8.24 -9.71 -0.61
C HIS A 205 7.87 -11.19 -0.83
N ASP A 206 6.58 -11.55 -0.65
CA ASP A 206 6.07 -12.89 -0.89
C ASP A 206 5.74 -13.07 -2.38
N LEU A 207 6.44 -14.01 -3.02
CA LEU A 207 6.26 -14.31 -4.44
C LEU A 207 4.94 -14.99 -4.74
N ALA A 208 4.37 -15.76 -3.80
CA ALA A 208 3.05 -16.38 -3.98
C ALA A 208 1.94 -15.33 -4.04
N VAL A 209 2.02 -14.30 -3.19
CA VAL A 209 1.14 -13.14 -3.24
C VAL A 209 1.34 -12.35 -4.53
N ALA A 210 2.60 -12.09 -4.90
CA ALA A 210 2.91 -11.34 -6.12
C ALA A 210 2.42 -12.05 -7.39
N ALA A 211 2.54 -13.39 -7.46
CA ALA A 211 2.15 -14.18 -8.63
C ALA A 211 0.65 -14.10 -9.00
N ARG A 212 -0.19 -13.60 -8.09
CA ARG A 212 -1.64 -13.37 -8.32
C ARG A 212 -1.90 -12.20 -9.27
N ALA A 213 -0.93 -11.28 -9.39
CA ALA A 213 -1.07 -10.07 -10.21
C ALA A 213 -0.94 -10.38 -11.72
N GLN A 214 -1.50 -9.48 -12.56
CA GLN A 214 -1.33 -9.54 -14.00
C GLN A 214 0.02 -8.99 -14.45
N ARG A 215 0.57 -8.00 -13.74
CA ARG A 215 1.87 -7.38 -14.04
C ARG A 215 2.71 -7.29 -12.78
N HIS A 216 3.98 -7.56 -12.96
CA HIS A 216 4.93 -7.62 -11.86
C HIS A 216 6.06 -6.65 -12.08
N TYR A 217 6.46 -5.98 -11.02
CA TYR A 217 7.60 -5.06 -10.99
C TYR A 217 8.51 -5.39 -9.82
N ARG A 218 9.79 -5.14 -10.02
CA ARG A 218 10.79 -5.17 -8.95
C ARG A 218 11.25 -3.76 -8.64
N LEU A 219 11.16 -3.36 -7.37
CA LEU A 219 11.78 -2.15 -6.86
C LEU A 219 13.12 -2.49 -6.19
N GLY A 220 14.21 -1.97 -6.76
CA GLY A 220 15.56 -2.17 -6.25
C GLY A 220 16.43 -0.95 -6.49
N GLY A 221 17.21 -0.51 -5.49
CA GLY A 221 18.05 0.70 -5.60
C GLY A 221 17.29 1.97 -5.99
N GLY A 222 15.98 2.05 -5.68
CA GLY A 222 15.13 3.17 -6.04
C GLY A 222 14.58 3.14 -7.47
N VAL A 223 14.91 2.11 -8.27
CA VAL A 223 14.45 1.95 -9.65
C VAL A 223 13.39 0.86 -9.73
N LEU A 224 12.33 1.09 -10.51
CA LEU A 224 11.26 0.13 -10.75
C LEU A 224 11.45 -0.52 -12.12
N LEU A 225 11.58 -1.84 -12.14
CA LEU A 225 11.77 -2.62 -13.36
C LEU A 225 10.66 -3.66 -13.52
N PRO A 226 10.10 -3.84 -14.73
CA PRO A 226 9.19 -4.94 -14.99
C PRO A 226 9.92 -6.28 -14.86
N VAL A 227 9.24 -7.28 -14.28
CA VAL A 227 9.76 -8.64 -14.13
C VAL A 227 8.71 -9.66 -14.53
N ASP A 228 9.13 -10.81 -15.02
CA ASP A 228 8.24 -11.95 -15.24
C ASP A 228 8.44 -12.95 -14.08
N LEU A 229 7.40 -13.16 -13.29
CA LEU A 229 7.40 -14.15 -12.20
C LEU A 229 6.91 -15.52 -12.64
N ARG A 230 6.51 -15.67 -13.90
CA ARG A 230 5.98 -16.95 -14.46
C ARG A 230 7.06 -17.84 -15.04
N GLY A 231 8.29 -17.33 -15.17
CA GLY A 231 9.46 -18.10 -15.62
C GLY A 231 10.20 -18.74 -14.47
N ASP A 232 10.75 -19.94 -14.65
CA ASP A 232 11.60 -20.68 -13.69
C ASP A 232 12.95 -20.00 -13.46
N HIS A 233 12.95 -18.77 -13.01
CA HIS A 233 14.17 -18.06 -12.68
C HIS A 233 14.37 -18.02 -11.16
N GLU A 234 15.32 -18.84 -10.70
CA GLU A 234 15.96 -18.66 -9.39
C GLU A 234 16.33 -17.19 -9.20
N TRP A 235 15.80 -16.62 -8.16
CA TRP A 235 16.10 -15.26 -7.73
C TRP A 235 17.49 -15.19 -7.11
N VAL A 236 18.53 -15.37 -7.93
CA VAL A 236 19.91 -15.22 -7.52
C VAL A 236 20.45 -13.89 -8.07
N GLY A 237 20.72 -12.95 -7.16
CA GLY A 237 21.69 -11.89 -7.41
C GLY A 237 21.15 -10.53 -7.82
N ASP A 238 21.92 -9.60 -7.46
CA ASP A 238 21.92 -8.15 -7.58
C ASP A 238 21.28 -7.55 -8.84
N VAL A 239 20.72 -6.32 -8.62
CA VAL A 239 20.29 -5.39 -9.66
C VAL A 239 21.31 -5.38 -10.81
N PRO A 240 20.90 -5.53 -12.09
CA PRO A 240 21.79 -5.20 -13.19
C PRO A 240 22.26 -3.76 -13.00
N THR A 241 23.54 -3.58 -12.84
CA THR A 241 24.16 -2.25 -12.81
C THR A 241 23.89 -1.61 -14.15
N LEU A 242 23.05 -0.58 -14.17
CA LEU A 242 22.96 0.29 -15.34
C LEU A 242 24.38 0.81 -15.65
N PRO A 243 24.84 0.77 -16.90
CA PRO A 243 26.15 1.29 -17.25
C PRO A 243 26.22 2.77 -16.84
N GLY A 244 27.10 3.07 -15.85
CA GLY A 244 27.32 4.43 -15.34
C GLY A 244 26.81 4.72 -13.93
N ALA A 245 26.03 3.87 -13.28
CA ALA A 245 25.61 4.06 -11.89
C ALA A 245 26.65 3.53 -10.91
N ARG A 246 27.43 4.40 -10.27
CA ARG A 246 28.22 4.04 -9.09
C ARG A 246 27.27 3.74 -7.93
N LEU A 247 27.27 2.49 -7.46
CA LEU A 247 26.60 2.13 -6.21
C LEU A 247 27.23 2.92 -5.05
N PRO A 248 26.45 3.55 -4.16
CA PRO A 248 27.00 4.05 -2.91
C PRO A 248 27.47 2.85 -2.07
N SER A 249 28.64 3.00 -1.42
CA SER A 249 29.20 2.01 -0.51
C SER A 249 28.16 1.58 0.54
N PRO A 250 28.16 0.31 0.98
CA PRO A 250 27.24 -0.15 2.02
C PRO A 250 27.43 0.69 3.28
N VAL A 251 26.33 1.12 3.87
CA VAL A 251 26.31 1.84 5.14
C VAL A 251 26.89 0.90 6.19
N PRO A 252 27.93 1.31 6.99
CA PRO A 252 28.44 0.48 8.05
C PRO A 252 27.33 0.20 9.06
N GLU A 253 27.21 -1.06 9.46
CA GLU A 253 26.33 -1.47 10.55
C GLU A 253 26.70 -0.68 11.81
N LEU A 254 25.75 0.06 12.35
CA LEU A 254 25.87 0.66 13.66
C LEU A 254 25.87 -0.48 14.68
N GLY A 255 27.04 -0.82 15.20
CA GLY A 255 27.20 -1.74 16.31
C GLY A 255 26.38 -1.27 17.52
N PRO A 256 26.04 -2.19 18.45
CA PRO A 256 25.19 -1.87 19.60
C PRO A 256 25.83 -0.77 20.44
N SER A 257 25.06 0.29 20.68
CA SER A 257 25.44 1.38 21.59
C SER A 257 25.61 0.85 23.01
N VAL A 258 26.83 0.95 23.51
CA VAL A 258 27.18 0.67 24.92
C VAL A 258 26.51 1.75 25.79
N PRO A 259 25.78 1.41 26.85
CA PRO A 259 25.24 2.42 27.75
C PRO A 259 26.39 3.09 28.51
N ALA A 260 26.37 4.41 28.54
CA ALA A 260 27.29 5.20 29.36
C ALA A 260 27.04 4.90 30.84
N GLU A 261 28.07 4.42 31.53
CA GLU A 261 28.10 4.35 33.00
C GLU A 261 27.92 5.75 33.57
N VAL A 262 26.91 5.90 34.41
CA VAL A 262 26.71 7.06 35.26
C VAL A 262 27.62 6.84 36.48
N ASP A 263 28.73 7.57 36.50
CA ASP A 263 29.56 7.69 37.70
C ASP A 263 28.97 8.72 38.65
N ARG A 264 29.01 8.41 39.93
CA ARG A 264 28.40 8.98 41.14
C ARG A 264 28.46 10.48 41.32
#